data_f179bae9add88a30e54ddb7cee53862f
#
_entry.id   f179bae9add88a30e54ddb7cee53862f
#
_cell.length_a   1.000
_cell.length_b   1.000
_cell.length_c   1.000
_cell.angle_alpha   90.00
_cell.angle_beta   90.00
_cell.angle_gamma   90.00
#
_symmetry.space_group_name_H-M   'P 1'
#
loop_
_entity.id
_entity.type
_entity.pdbx_description
1 polymer ?
#
loop_
_entity_poly.entity_id
_entity_poly.type
_entity_poly.pdbx_seq_one_letter_code
_entity_poly.pdbx_strand_id
1 'polypeptide(L)'
;MLAQLIMLIVMCMQRHWLYAAMLAPSLLGSALMLITMIMRVRHEETNSNTITGSDSPVPTHHNGNEIDHAQLFADMPSISFEHLHGLDNDPLIWRTIVRNWLVRSPTNGIGMSEHGIFHIDLASSGPHAMVAGTTGSGKSELLISWCMALAIRHSPQTLHFVFLDFKGGSTFNALERLPHTVGNVCDLDLAHAVRALNAIEQELARREALVSAERVSRFDQLSHPPARLVVVIDEFHALRDRLPDYMQRLNRLASLGRSLGMHLIVCTQNPMGQVHADMKANISLSICLRVTDQMQSNELIGTKDAALIPPAFPGAAYCHDGQRTVPFRCSAVHDIDSLVHAINTASAFSGTTNPSPLFSAPLAPHAGKDDLTAPQREAWHHVPFALSDDGVLISTAFLDVGHGNIAVIGACGSGKTNLLLCCASRLYESGRCTIRFTRKTNSEWTTDDGRISPQHERTIWFVD
;
A
#
# COMPACT_ATOMS: atom_id res chain seq x y z
N MET A 1 -34.31 24.29 14.74
CA MET A 1 -34.65 25.58 15.36
C MET A 1 -36.04 25.64 15.93
N LEU A 2 -37.13 25.46 15.17
CA LEU A 2 -38.49 25.57 15.71
C LEU A 2 -38.76 24.62 16.88
N ALA A 3 -38.40 23.38 16.79
CA ALA A 3 -38.55 22.38 17.86
C ALA A 3 -37.76 22.74 19.15
N GLN A 4 -36.56 23.27 19.00
CA GLN A 4 -35.71 23.70 20.12
C GLN A 4 -36.27 24.96 20.79
N LEU A 5 -36.86 25.87 20.01
CA LEU A 5 -37.56 27.06 20.55
C LEU A 5 -38.81 26.68 21.36
N ILE A 6 -39.61 25.75 20.82
CA ILE A 6 -40.79 25.24 21.50
C ILE A 6 -40.39 24.55 22.81
N MET A 7 -39.33 23.75 22.80
CA MET A 7 -38.83 23.05 23.98
C MET A 7 -38.31 24.03 25.05
N LEU A 8 -37.62 25.10 24.63
CA LEU A 8 -37.18 26.18 25.52
C LEU A 8 -38.38 26.88 26.20
N ILE A 9 -39.42 27.21 25.43
CA ILE A 9 -40.62 27.84 25.95
C ILE A 9 -41.33 26.94 26.98
N VAL A 10 -41.47 25.64 26.66
CA VAL A 10 -42.10 24.67 27.57
C VAL A 10 -41.29 24.52 28.87
N MET A 11 -39.98 24.46 28.80
CA MET A 11 -39.09 24.37 29.97
C MET A 11 -39.15 25.65 30.83
N CYS A 12 -39.25 26.83 30.21
CA CYS A 12 -39.45 28.10 30.93
C CYS A 12 -40.82 28.16 31.64
N MET A 13 -41.89 27.70 30.98
CA MET A 13 -43.23 27.64 31.58
C MET A 13 -43.31 26.67 32.76
N GLN A 14 -42.53 25.57 32.71
CA GLN A 14 -42.46 24.57 33.79
C GLN A 14 -41.46 24.97 34.90
N ARG A 15 -40.87 26.18 34.87
CA ARG A 15 -39.87 26.71 35.81
C ARG A 15 -38.59 25.88 35.94
N HIS A 16 -38.22 25.08 34.89
CA HIS A 16 -37.01 24.31 34.85
C HIS A 16 -35.83 25.15 34.28
N TRP A 17 -35.44 26.21 34.98
CA TRP A 17 -34.48 27.22 34.54
C TRP A 17 -33.10 26.68 34.22
N LEU A 18 -32.65 25.63 34.91
CA LEU A 18 -31.35 24.98 34.63
C LEU A 18 -31.30 24.32 33.26
N TYR A 19 -32.38 23.63 32.87
CA TYR A 19 -32.45 22.98 31.56
C TYR A 19 -32.66 23.99 30.42
N ALA A 20 -33.39 25.05 30.67
CA ALA A 20 -33.57 26.16 29.76
C ALA A 20 -32.21 26.86 29.47
N ALA A 21 -31.40 27.08 30.49
CA ALA A 21 -30.05 27.64 30.35
C ALA A 21 -29.08 26.77 29.53
N MET A 22 -29.21 25.44 29.60
CA MET A 22 -28.43 24.52 28.80
C MET A 22 -28.82 24.51 27.30
N LEU A 23 -30.07 24.81 26.97
CA LEU A 23 -30.54 24.86 25.58
C LEU A 23 -30.25 26.20 24.89
N ALA A 24 -30.04 27.27 25.63
CA ALA A 24 -29.82 28.60 25.12
C ALA A 24 -28.60 28.75 24.19
N PRO A 25 -27.42 28.18 24.49
CA PRO A 25 -26.23 28.24 23.60
C PRO A 25 -26.46 27.54 22.25
N SER A 26 -27.15 26.38 22.27
CA SER A 26 -27.48 25.62 21.06
C SER A 26 -28.44 26.38 20.13
N LEU A 27 -29.43 27.09 20.70
CA LEU A 27 -30.35 27.96 19.97
C LEU A 27 -29.60 29.17 19.36
N LEU A 28 -28.71 29.78 20.14
CA LEU A 28 -27.93 30.94 19.69
C LEU A 28 -27.01 30.55 18.51
N GLY A 29 -26.33 29.38 18.57
CA GLY A 29 -25.50 28.85 17.48
C GLY A 29 -26.30 28.58 16.22
N SER A 30 -27.50 28.00 16.36
CA SER A 30 -28.39 27.72 15.22
C SER A 30 -28.95 29.01 14.59
N ALA A 31 -29.23 30.03 15.41
CA ALA A 31 -29.68 31.34 14.93
C ALA A 31 -28.57 32.10 14.19
N LEU A 32 -27.33 32.05 14.69
CA LEU A 32 -26.20 32.68 14.05
C LEU A 32 -25.93 32.03 12.68
N MET A 33 -26.00 30.70 12.57
CA MET A 33 -25.86 29.98 11.33
C MET A 33 -26.92 30.31 10.29
N LEU A 34 -28.17 30.52 10.74
CA LEU A 34 -29.27 30.96 9.87
C LEU A 34 -29.07 32.39 9.38
N ILE A 35 -28.63 33.30 10.24
CA ILE A 35 -28.34 34.69 9.89
C ILE A 35 -27.19 34.77 8.86
N THR A 36 -26.12 33.98 9.04
CA THR A 36 -25.03 33.94 8.07
C THR A 36 -25.48 33.36 6.72
N MET A 37 -26.35 32.35 6.72
CA MET A 37 -26.94 31.80 5.51
C MET A 37 -27.84 32.82 4.78
N ILE A 38 -28.69 33.56 5.51
CA ILE A 38 -29.55 34.59 4.95
C ILE A 38 -28.72 35.78 4.42
N MET A 39 -27.66 36.18 5.11
CA MET A 39 -26.75 37.22 4.63
C MET A 39 -26.02 36.80 3.33
N ARG A 40 -25.65 35.51 3.23
CA ARG A 40 -25.02 34.96 2.01
C ARG A 40 -25.98 35.00 0.82
N VAL A 41 -27.23 34.56 1.01
CA VAL A 41 -28.27 34.59 -0.03
C VAL A 41 -28.60 36.04 -0.44
N ARG A 42 -28.72 36.95 0.51
CA ARG A 42 -28.94 38.39 0.18
C ARG A 42 -27.77 39.02 -0.54
N HIS A 43 -26.54 38.62 -0.26
CA HIS A 43 -25.37 39.13 -0.96
C HIS A 43 -25.33 38.62 -2.41
N GLU A 44 -25.84 37.42 -2.66
CA GLU A 44 -26.01 36.88 -4.03
C GLU A 44 -27.17 37.54 -4.77
N GLU A 45 -28.30 37.88 -4.12
CA GLU A 45 -29.41 38.58 -4.73
C GLU A 45 -29.12 40.10 -5.02
N THR A 46 -28.26 40.74 -4.22
CA THR A 46 -27.88 42.14 -4.45
C THR A 46 -26.92 42.28 -5.64
N ASN A 47 -26.14 41.22 -5.94
CA ASN A 47 -25.28 41.19 -7.11
C ASN A 47 -26.03 40.88 -8.41
N SER A 48 -27.23 40.34 -8.38
CA SER A 48 -28.01 39.99 -9.58
C SER A 48 -28.96 41.12 -10.07
N ASN A 49 -29.20 42.16 -9.25
CA ASN A 49 -30.20 43.22 -9.57
C ASN A 49 -29.61 44.53 -10.04
N THR A 50 -28.32 44.61 -10.43
CA THR A 50 -27.70 45.86 -10.90
C THR A 50 -27.28 45.80 -12.35
N ILE A 51 -28.06 45.19 -13.24
CA ILE A 51 -27.84 45.31 -14.70
C ILE A 51 -29.18 45.53 -15.41
N THR A 52 -29.64 46.80 -15.44
CA THR A 52 -30.44 47.28 -16.55
C THR A 52 -30.15 48.78 -16.72
N GLY A 53 -29.51 49.16 -17.85
CA GLY A 53 -29.55 50.51 -18.37
C GLY A 53 -28.25 51.06 -18.97
N SER A 54 -28.25 51.13 -20.31
CA SER A 54 -27.60 52.08 -21.22
C SER A 54 -26.17 51.83 -21.72
N ASP A 55 -26.12 51.74 -23.05
CA ASP A 55 -25.07 51.78 -24.06
C ASP A 55 -23.80 52.57 -23.76
N SER A 56 -22.64 51.91 -23.88
CA SER A 56 -21.43 52.38 -24.61
C SER A 56 -20.29 51.37 -24.36
N PRO A 57 -19.40 51.05 -25.31
CA PRO A 57 -18.41 50.00 -25.18
C PRO A 57 -17.19 50.50 -24.41
N VAL A 58 -17.09 50.08 -23.15
CA VAL A 58 -15.88 50.18 -22.34
C VAL A 58 -15.36 48.77 -22.12
N PRO A 59 -14.06 48.48 -22.21
CA PRO A 59 -13.54 47.13 -22.08
C PRO A 59 -13.81 46.62 -20.67
N THR A 60 -14.77 45.74 -20.55
CA THR A 60 -15.11 45.10 -19.30
C THR A 60 -14.06 44.07 -18.94
N HIS A 61 -13.34 44.32 -17.87
CA HIS A 61 -12.66 43.28 -17.11
C HIS A 61 -13.72 42.28 -16.62
N HIS A 62 -13.76 41.10 -17.21
CA HIS A 62 -14.54 39.98 -16.72
C HIS A 62 -13.94 39.49 -15.40
N ASN A 63 -14.55 39.84 -14.30
CA ASN A 63 -14.41 39.14 -13.03
C ASN A 63 -15.39 37.96 -13.06
N GLY A 64 -14.82 36.74 -13.04
CA GLY A 64 -15.57 35.48 -12.94
C GLY A 64 -15.27 34.56 -14.10
N ASN A 65 -13.99 34.26 -14.39
CA ASN A 65 -13.64 33.17 -15.28
C ASN A 65 -14.07 31.84 -14.60
N GLU A 66 -15.23 31.32 -14.96
CA GLU A 66 -15.41 29.86 -14.87
C GLU A 66 -14.32 29.25 -15.75
N ILE A 67 -13.41 28.50 -15.11
CA ILE A 67 -12.35 27.79 -15.82
C ILE A 67 -13.04 26.83 -16.80
N ASP A 68 -12.81 26.97 -18.09
CA ASP A 68 -13.21 25.96 -19.05
C ASP A 68 -12.27 24.73 -18.89
N HIS A 69 -12.71 23.77 -18.11
CA HIS A 69 -11.95 22.56 -17.83
C HIS A 69 -11.62 21.76 -19.10
N ALA A 70 -12.47 21.84 -20.15
CA ALA A 70 -12.20 21.18 -21.41
C ALA A 70 -11.02 21.83 -22.14
N GLN A 71 -11.00 23.15 -22.19
CA GLN A 71 -9.90 23.91 -22.78
C GLN A 71 -8.61 23.74 -21.96
N LEU A 72 -8.70 23.82 -20.63
CA LEU A 72 -7.56 23.64 -19.73
C LEU A 72 -6.81 22.32 -19.99
N PHE A 73 -7.54 21.20 -20.06
CA PHE A 73 -6.91 19.89 -20.29
C PHE A 73 -6.60 19.62 -21.77
N ALA A 74 -7.25 20.31 -22.72
CA ALA A 74 -6.89 20.25 -24.13
C ALA A 74 -5.54 20.96 -24.39
N ASP A 75 -5.26 22.04 -23.69
CA ASP A 75 -4.02 22.81 -23.82
C ASP A 75 -2.83 22.12 -23.12
N MET A 76 -3.09 21.18 -22.18
CA MET A 76 -2.02 20.38 -21.57
C MET A 76 -1.56 19.27 -22.53
N PRO A 77 -0.25 19.20 -22.84
CA PRO A 77 0.25 18.17 -23.74
C PRO A 77 0.07 16.79 -23.14
N SER A 78 -0.42 15.85 -23.96
CA SER A 78 -0.35 14.42 -23.65
C SER A 78 1.06 13.95 -23.90
N ILE A 79 1.72 13.43 -22.87
CA ILE A 79 3.09 12.97 -22.95
C ILE A 79 3.18 11.50 -22.54
N SER A 80 3.96 10.70 -23.25
CA SER A 80 4.26 9.33 -22.82
C SER A 80 5.20 9.34 -21.62
N PHE A 81 5.14 8.28 -20.83
CA PHE A 81 6.04 8.08 -19.70
C PHE A 81 7.51 8.04 -20.16
N GLU A 82 7.75 7.32 -21.26
CA GLU A 82 9.08 7.15 -21.85
C GLU A 82 9.66 8.50 -22.27
N HIS A 83 8.87 9.34 -22.93
CA HIS A 83 9.29 10.69 -23.33
C HIS A 83 9.54 11.60 -22.12
N LEU A 84 8.63 11.57 -21.13
CA LEU A 84 8.75 12.34 -19.91
C LEU A 84 10.07 12.09 -19.17
N HIS A 85 10.53 10.84 -19.21
CA HIS A 85 11.75 10.39 -18.51
C HIS A 85 13.00 10.31 -19.39
N GLY A 86 12.90 10.72 -20.68
CA GLY A 86 14.00 10.66 -21.64
C GLY A 86 14.46 9.25 -21.94
N LEU A 87 13.52 8.31 -21.95
CA LEU A 87 13.77 6.89 -22.28
C LEU A 87 13.43 6.57 -23.74
N ASP A 88 12.84 7.51 -24.47
CA ASP A 88 12.52 7.39 -25.88
C ASP A 88 13.80 7.12 -26.69
N ASN A 89 13.73 6.17 -27.60
CA ASN A 89 14.82 5.84 -28.51
C ASN A 89 16.15 5.45 -27.83
N ASP A 90 16.16 5.18 -26.52
CA ASP A 90 17.34 4.65 -25.85
C ASP A 90 17.36 3.10 -25.97
N PRO A 91 18.23 2.52 -26.80
CA PRO A 91 18.32 1.07 -26.96
C PRO A 91 18.81 0.36 -25.68
N LEU A 92 19.32 1.12 -24.72
CA LEU A 92 19.91 0.61 -23.48
C LEU A 92 19.29 1.30 -22.26
N ILE A 93 17.97 1.37 -22.22
CA ILE A 93 17.18 2.00 -21.12
C ILE A 93 17.72 1.64 -19.74
N TRP A 94 18.14 0.40 -19.52
CA TRP A 94 18.69 -0.05 -18.23
C TRP A 94 19.92 0.75 -17.79
N ARG A 95 20.77 1.24 -18.72
CA ARG A 95 21.93 2.10 -18.38
C ARG A 95 21.49 3.44 -17.85
N THR A 96 20.47 4.03 -18.44
CA THR A 96 19.89 5.28 -17.98
C THR A 96 19.26 5.11 -16.60
N ILE A 97 18.62 3.96 -16.33
CA ILE A 97 18.08 3.62 -15.00
C ILE A 97 19.21 3.50 -13.98
N VAL A 98 20.30 2.77 -14.27
CA VAL A 98 21.47 2.66 -13.37
C VAL A 98 22.05 4.04 -13.06
N ARG A 99 22.20 4.90 -14.08
CA ARG A 99 22.67 6.27 -13.89
C ARG A 99 21.75 7.06 -12.98
N ASN A 100 20.43 6.93 -13.12
CA ASN A 100 19.44 7.61 -12.28
C ASN A 100 19.55 7.14 -10.83
N TRP A 101 19.82 5.87 -10.56
CA TRP A 101 20.01 5.34 -9.22
C TRP A 101 21.28 5.88 -8.53
N LEU A 102 22.31 6.20 -9.31
CA LEU A 102 23.55 6.78 -8.79
C LEU A 102 23.44 8.29 -8.55
N VAL A 103 22.68 8.99 -9.41
CA VAL A 103 22.43 10.43 -9.29
C VAL A 103 21.13 10.66 -8.54
N ARG A 104 21.21 11.00 -7.26
CA ARG A 104 20.04 11.33 -6.45
C ARG A 104 19.33 12.59 -6.99
N SER A 105 18.44 12.41 -7.96
CA SER A 105 17.55 13.48 -8.43
C SER A 105 16.29 13.51 -7.57
N PRO A 106 15.91 14.66 -6.99
CA PRO A 106 14.78 14.72 -6.07
C PRO A 106 13.41 14.65 -6.76
N THR A 107 13.33 14.71 -8.09
CA THR A 107 12.08 14.95 -8.79
C THR A 107 11.58 13.74 -9.57
N ASN A 108 10.40 13.23 -9.17
CA ASN A 108 9.66 12.20 -9.90
C ASN A 108 8.57 12.88 -10.74
N GLY A 109 8.80 13.03 -12.04
CA GLY A 109 7.77 13.51 -12.97
C GLY A 109 6.71 12.42 -13.16
N ILE A 110 5.44 12.78 -13.03
CA ILE A 110 4.33 11.85 -13.24
C ILE A 110 3.37 12.31 -14.34
N GLY A 111 3.59 13.48 -14.90
CA GLY A 111 2.77 14.05 -15.96
C GLY A 111 3.13 15.50 -16.27
N MET A 112 2.20 16.19 -16.90
CA MET A 112 2.35 17.59 -17.30
C MET A 112 1.29 18.47 -16.61
N SER A 113 1.70 19.66 -16.19
CA SER A 113 0.85 20.75 -15.74
C SER A 113 0.98 21.92 -16.70
N GLU A 114 0.23 23.01 -16.48
CA GLU A 114 0.38 24.27 -17.22
C GLU A 114 1.80 24.87 -17.13
N HIS A 115 2.51 24.55 -16.06
CA HIS A 115 3.86 25.08 -15.78
C HIS A 115 5.00 24.13 -16.18
N GLY A 116 4.68 23.05 -16.90
CA GLY A 116 5.65 22.04 -17.32
C GLY A 116 5.49 20.71 -16.57
N ILE A 117 6.58 19.98 -16.41
CA ILE A 117 6.55 18.63 -15.81
C ILE A 117 6.02 18.71 -14.38
N PHE A 118 4.98 17.91 -14.11
CA PHE A 118 4.38 17.80 -12.78
C PHE A 118 5.10 16.73 -11.95
N HIS A 119 5.63 17.14 -10.81
CA HIS A 119 6.42 16.31 -9.92
C HIS A 119 5.70 16.05 -8.60
N ILE A 120 5.80 14.82 -8.10
CA ILE A 120 5.39 14.47 -6.73
C ILE A 120 6.57 13.86 -5.99
N ASP A 121 6.86 14.41 -4.82
CA ASP A 121 7.81 13.84 -3.87
C ASP A 121 7.11 13.53 -2.55
N LEU A 122 6.95 12.25 -2.24
CA LEU A 122 6.32 11.78 -1.00
C LEU A 122 7.09 12.23 0.26
N ALA A 123 8.39 12.55 0.14
CA ALA A 123 9.17 13.01 1.28
C ALA A 123 8.88 14.46 1.65
N SER A 124 8.63 15.32 0.65
CA SER A 124 8.42 16.77 0.83
C SER A 124 6.98 17.21 0.66
N SER A 125 6.27 16.69 -0.35
CA SER A 125 4.90 17.11 -0.67
C SER A 125 3.84 16.51 0.26
N GLY A 126 4.18 15.42 0.95
CA GLY A 126 3.30 14.75 1.92
C GLY A 126 3.68 13.29 2.06
N PRO A 127 3.75 12.77 3.32
CA PRO A 127 4.22 11.42 3.56
C PRO A 127 3.28 10.35 3.03
N HIS A 128 2.01 10.70 2.87
CA HIS A 128 0.95 9.80 2.42
C HIS A 128 0.07 10.51 1.40
N ALA A 129 -0.48 9.74 0.48
CA ALA A 129 -1.32 10.24 -0.58
C ALA A 129 -2.67 9.51 -0.64
N MET A 130 -3.70 10.24 -1.01
CA MET A 130 -5.01 9.70 -1.36
C MET A 130 -5.29 9.94 -2.83
N VAL A 131 -5.73 8.92 -3.54
CA VAL A 131 -6.07 8.98 -4.96
C VAL A 131 -7.53 8.56 -5.14
N ALA A 132 -8.34 9.43 -5.73
CA ALA A 132 -9.72 9.07 -6.09
C ALA A 132 -9.97 9.26 -7.57
N GLY A 133 -10.89 8.45 -8.10
CA GLY A 133 -11.33 8.55 -9.47
C GLY A 133 -12.25 7.40 -9.86
N THR A 134 -13.25 7.68 -10.68
CA THR A 134 -14.18 6.66 -11.19
C THR A 134 -13.50 5.70 -12.15
N THR A 135 -14.16 4.60 -12.44
CA THR A 135 -13.72 3.67 -13.50
C THR A 135 -13.56 4.41 -14.83
N GLY A 136 -12.44 4.17 -15.52
CA GLY A 136 -12.12 4.84 -16.77
C GLY A 136 -11.59 6.28 -16.63
N SER A 137 -11.35 6.77 -15.40
CA SER A 137 -10.72 8.09 -15.18
C SER A 137 -9.21 8.11 -15.41
N GLY A 138 -8.55 6.95 -15.51
CA GLY A 138 -7.09 6.82 -15.61
C GLY A 138 -6.39 6.57 -14.28
N LYS A 139 -7.13 6.22 -13.20
CA LYS A 139 -6.55 5.98 -11.86
C LYS A 139 -5.46 4.91 -11.86
N SER A 140 -5.69 3.76 -12.49
CA SER A 140 -4.70 2.67 -12.56
C SER A 140 -3.47 3.08 -13.35
N GLU A 141 -3.62 3.80 -14.46
CA GLU A 141 -2.50 4.33 -15.23
C GLU A 141 -1.65 5.32 -14.43
N LEU A 142 -2.31 6.21 -13.68
CA LEU A 142 -1.62 7.12 -12.77
C LEU A 142 -0.77 6.36 -11.73
N LEU A 143 -1.34 5.33 -11.10
CA LEU A 143 -0.62 4.53 -10.09
C LEU A 143 0.56 3.78 -10.69
N ILE A 144 0.37 3.17 -11.86
CA ILE A 144 1.44 2.49 -12.60
C ILE A 144 2.56 3.48 -12.94
N SER A 145 2.23 4.61 -13.58
CA SER A 145 3.21 5.63 -13.93
C SER A 145 3.94 6.18 -12.72
N TRP A 146 3.25 6.40 -11.61
CA TRP A 146 3.87 6.88 -10.38
C TRP A 146 4.83 5.86 -9.77
N CYS A 147 4.42 4.60 -9.63
CA CYS A 147 5.31 3.54 -9.14
C CYS A 147 6.51 3.32 -10.06
N MET A 148 6.31 3.36 -11.37
CA MET A 148 7.40 3.24 -12.35
C MET A 148 8.36 4.44 -12.29
N ALA A 149 7.85 5.67 -12.12
CA ALA A 149 8.68 6.85 -11.93
C ALA A 149 9.56 6.74 -10.68
N LEU A 150 9.01 6.19 -9.60
CA LEU A 150 9.78 5.89 -8.38
C LEU A 150 10.82 4.79 -8.64
N ALA A 151 10.46 3.70 -9.32
CA ALA A 151 11.35 2.57 -9.57
C ALA A 151 12.53 2.90 -10.49
N ILE A 152 12.35 3.75 -11.50
CA ILE A 152 13.45 4.19 -12.37
C ILE A 152 14.39 5.20 -11.72
N ARG A 153 14.00 5.80 -10.57
CA ARG A 153 14.77 6.82 -9.84
C ARG A 153 15.45 6.30 -8.59
N HIS A 154 14.88 5.28 -7.97
CA HIS A 154 15.37 4.69 -6.72
C HIS A 154 15.73 3.23 -6.95
N SER A 155 16.91 2.81 -6.46
CA SER A 155 17.29 1.40 -6.56
C SER A 155 16.49 0.52 -5.59
N PRO A 156 16.43 -0.81 -5.82
CA PRO A 156 15.81 -1.74 -4.87
C PRO A 156 16.44 -1.75 -3.47
N GLN A 157 17.63 -1.19 -3.31
CA GLN A 157 18.28 -1.02 -2.00
C GLN A 157 17.75 0.18 -1.22
N THR A 158 17.07 1.12 -1.90
CA THR A 158 16.62 2.38 -1.30
C THR A 158 15.11 2.55 -1.27
N LEU A 159 14.39 1.76 -2.06
CA LEU A 159 12.92 1.82 -2.16
C LEU A 159 12.33 0.42 -2.34
N HIS A 160 11.30 0.12 -1.55
CA HIS A 160 10.50 -1.09 -1.68
C HIS A 160 9.03 -0.75 -1.87
N PHE A 161 8.29 -1.66 -2.54
CA PHE A 161 6.84 -1.59 -2.71
C PHE A 161 6.14 -2.76 -2.05
N VAL A 162 4.98 -2.46 -1.49
CA VAL A 162 3.93 -3.44 -1.15
C VAL A 162 2.67 -3.03 -1.90
N PHE A 163 2.11 -3.94 -2.67
CA PHE A 163 0.88 -3.73 -3.42
C PHE A 163 -0.26 -4.53 -2.81
N LEU A 164 -1.38 -3.86 -2.52
CA LEU A 164 -2.59 -4.46 -1.98
C LEU A 164 -3.76 -4.08 -2.89
N ASP A 165 -4.24 -5.03 -3.71
CA ASP A 165 -5.37 -4.85 -4.60
C ASP A 165 -6.54 -5.71 -4.14
N PHE A 166 -7.48 -5.11 -3.45
CA PHE A 166 -8.64 -5.80 -2.90
C PHE A 166 -9.85 -5.83 -3.84
N LYS A 167 -9.67 -5.44 -5.09
CA LYS A 167 -10.71 -5.49 -6.11
C LYS A 167 -10.65 -6.76 -6.98
N GLY A 168 -9.62 -7.60 -6.76
CA GLY A 168 -9.37 -8.77 -7.60
C GLY A 168 -8.84 -8.40 -8.98
N GLY A 169 -8.13 -7.28 -9.06
CA GLY A 169 -7.72 -6.66 -10.29
C GLY A 169 -6.31 -7.01 -10.73
N SER A 170 -6.06 -6.64 -11.96
CA SER A 170 -4.77 -6.79 -12.63
C SER A 170 -3.90 -5.54 -12.53
N THR A 171 -4.30 -4.54 -11.74
CA THR A 171 -3.65 -3.21 -11.71
C THR A 171 -2.15 -3.31 -11.43
N PHE A 172 -1.75 -4.15 -10.49
CA PHE A 172 -0.35 -4.26 -10.06
C PHE A 172 0.39 -5.50 -10.57
N ASN A 173 -0.23 -6.35 -11.43
CA ASN A 173 0.41 -7.61 -11.90
C ASN A 173 1.77 -7.39 -12.57
N ALA A 174 1.92 -6.32 -13.35
CA ALA A 174 3.19 -6.01 -13.97
C ALA A 174 4.23 -5.50 -12.94
N LEU A 175 3.78 -4.74 -11.93
CA LEU A 175 4.64 -4.16 -10.89
C LEU A 175 5.11 -5.22 -9.87
N GLU A 176 4.41 -6.34 -9.74
CA GLU A 176 4.85 -7.48 -8.92
C GLU A 176 6.24 -7.99 -9.34
N ARG A 177 6.55 -7.93 -10.64
CA ARG A 177 7.82 -8.40 -11.20
C ARG A 177 8.98 -7.42 -11.03
N LEU A 178 8.74 -6.25 -10.44
CA LEU A 178 9.80 -5.29 -10.13
C LEU A 178 10.71 -5.82 -9.02
N PRO A 179 12.04 -5.58 -9.11
CA PRO A 179 12.97 -6.00 -8.05
C PRO A 179 12.78 -5.19 -6.75
N HIS A 180 11.92 -4.19 -6.76
CA HIS A 180 11.52 -3.36 -5.62
C HIS A 180 10.38 -3.97 -4.81
N THR A 181 9.62 -4.93 -5.39
CA THR A 181 8.40 -5.45 -4.78
C THR A 181 8.73 -6.48 -3.73
N VAL A 182 8.36 -6.19 -2.49
CA VAL A 182 8.57 -7.06 -1.31
C VAL A 182 7.28 -7.73 -0.83
N GLY A 183 6.15 -7.41 -1.43
CA GLY A 183 4.87 -8.05 -1.13
C GLY A 183 3.79 -7.63 -2.10
N ASN A 184 2.92 -8.57 -2.46
CA ASN A 184 1.78 -8.32 -3.33
C ASN A 184 0.59 -9.18 -2.86
N VAL A 185 -0.59 -8.56 -2.79
CA VAL A 185 -1.88 -9.21 -2.56
C VAL A 185 -2.81 -8.74 -3.66
N CYS A 186 -3.17 -9.62 -4.57
CA CYS A 186 -4.02 -9.31 -5.73
C CYS A 186 -5.37 -10.03 -5.70
N ASP A 187 -5.77 -10.54 -4.54
CA ASP A 187 -7.02 -11.25 -4.35
C ASP A 187 -7.78 -10.76 -3.11
N LEU A 188 -9.04 -11.19 -2.99
CA LEU A 188 -9.89 -10.92 -1.83
C LEU A 188 -9.70 -11.96 -0.71
N ASP A 189 -8.57 -12.68 -0.70
CA ASP A 189 -8.26 -13.61 0.38
C ASP A 189 -7.95 -12.83 1.67
N LEU A 190 -8.87 -12.97 2.61
CA LEU A 190 -8.79 -12.30 3.89
C LEU A 190 -7.55 -12.73 4.69
N ALA A 191 -7.17 -14.01 4.60
CA ALA A 191 -5.98 -14.52 5.29
C ALA A 191 -4.71 -13.87 4.74
N HIS A 192 -4.62 -13.71 3.42
CA HIS A 192 -3.49 -13.03 2.78
C HIS A 192 -3.44 -11.54 3.14
N ALA A 193 -4.60 -10.86 3.12
CA ALA A 193 -4.70 -9.47 3.55
C ALA A 193 -4.26 -9.26 5.01
N VAL A 194 -4.69 -10.12 5.93
CA VAL A 194 -4.28 -10.07 7.33
C VAL A 194 -2.77 -10.28 7.49
N ARG A 195 -2.18 -11.22 6.76
CA ARG A 195 -0.72 -11.44 6.77
C ARG A 195 0.03 -10.20 6.31
N ALA A 196 -0.39 -9.58 5.21
CA ALA A 196 0.22 -8.37 4.70
C ALA A 196 0.17 -7.22 5.72
N LEU A 197 -0.98 -7.03 6.37
CA LEU A 197 -1.11 -6.02 7.43
C LEU A 197 -0.23 -6.32 8.65
N ASN A 198 -0.16 -7.59 9.08
CA ASN A 198 0.73 -8.01 10.17
C ASN A 198 2.19 -7.71 9.83
N ALA A 199 2.61 -8.02 8.60
CA ALA A 199 3.96 -7.75 8.11
C ALA A 199 4.29 -6.26 8.10
N ILE A 200 3.37 -5.43 7.63
CA ILE A 200 3.54 -3.96 7.61
C ILE A 200 3.69 -3.42 9.04
N GLU A 201 2.89 -3.92 9.99
CA GLU A 201 2.99 -3.52 11.40
C GLU A 201 4.27 -4.01 12.07
N GLN A 202 4.72 -5.23 11.77
CA GLN A 202 6.00 -5.73 12.25
C GLN A 202 7.16 -4.89 11.70
N GLU A 203 7.11 -4.51 10.41
CA GLU A 203 8.12 -3.61 9.82
C GLU A 203 8.10 -2.22 10.45
N LEU A 204 6.90 -1.69 10.74
CA LEU A 204 6.76 -0.42 11.47
C LEU A 204 7.45 -0.49 12.83
N ALA A 205 7.14 -1.54 13.62
CA ALA A 205 7.74 -1.76 14.94
C ALA A 205 9.26 -1.99 14.86
N ARG A 206 9.74 -2.72 13.86
CA ARG A 206 11.17 -2.91 13.61
C ARG A 206 11.89 -1.60 13.36
N ARG A 207 11.32 -0.72 12.52
CA ARG A 207 11.90 0.61 12.23
C ARG A 207 11.88 1.54 13.44
N GLU A 208 10.81 1.49 14.22
CA GLU A 208 10.70 2.22 15.48
C GLU A 208 11.81 1.79 16.47
N ALA A 209 12.04 0.49 16.58
CA ALA A 209 13.14 -0.04 17.41
C ALA A 209 14.53 0.40 16.92
N LEU A 210 14.78 0.45 15.60
CA LEU A 210 16.04 0.93 15.04
C LEU A 210 16.28 2.42 15.36
N VAL A 211 15.28 3.26 15.14
CA VAL A 211 15.34 4.71 15.44
C VAL A 211 15.59 4.94 16.93
N SER A 212 14.92 4.17 17.79
CA SER A 212 15.09 4.23 19.23
C SER A 212 16.49 3.74 19.67
N ALA A 213 17.00 2.66 19.10
CA ALA A 213 18.31 2.09 19.43
C ALA A 213 19.46 3.07 19.11
N GLU A 214 19.39 3.75 17.96
CA GLU A 214 20.39 4.77 17.58
C GLU A 214 20.10 6.15 18.19
N ARG A 215 19.00 6.29 18.96
CA ARG A 215 18.58 7.56 19.62
C ARG A 215 18.43 8.72 18.65
N VAL A 216 17.96 8.44 17.44
CA VAL A 216 17.65 9.46 16.44
C VAL A 216 16.14 9.71 16.40
N SER A 217 15.69 10.82 15.82
CA SER A 217 14.26 11.17 15.76
C SER A 217 13.62 10.78 14.45
N ARG A 218 14.41 10.45 13.43
CA ARG A 218 13.93 10.18 12.08
C ARG A 218 14.76 9.08 11.42
N PHE A 219 14.10 8.34 10.59
CA PHE A 219 14.64 7.26 9.75
C PHE A 219 15.85 7.66 8.88
N ASP A 220 15.83 8.87 8.31
CA ASP A 220 16.92 9.39 7.46
C ASP A 220 18.21 9.74 8.22
N GLN A 221 18.15 9.73 9.55
CA GLN A 221 19.30 9.97 10.46
C GLN A 221 19.98 8.68 10.90
N LEU A 222 19.41 7.51 10.57
CA LEU A 222 20.02 6.21 10.86
C LEU A 222 21.36 6.06 10.15
N SER A 223 22.33 5.40 10.77
CA SER A 223 23.63 5.08 10.17
C SER A 223 23.48 4.21 8.91
N HIS A 224 22.54 3.28 8.95
CA HIS A 224 22.19 2.38 7.86
C HIS A 224 20.65 2.32 7.71
N PRO A 225 20.05 3.35 7.07
CA PRO A 225 18.61 3.38 6.92
C PRO A 225 18.14 2.21 6.00
N PRO A 226 17.14 1.43 6.40
CA PRO A 226 16.54 0.45 5.50
C PRO A 226 15.87 1.14 4.30
N ALA A 227 15.57 0.41 3.24
CA ALA A 227 14.87 0.95 2.09
C ALA A 227 13.54 1.60 2.52
N ARG A 228 13.17 2.74 1.92
CA ARG A 228 11.84 3.32 2.12
C ARG A 228 10.79 2.33 1.66
N LEU A 229 9.66 2.27 2.34
CA LEU A 229 8.56 1.38 1.99
C LEU A 229 7.35 2.19 1.53
N VAL A 230 6.91 1.95 0.31
CA VAL A 230 5.68 2.53 -0.24
C VAL A 230 4.62 1.43 -0.29
N VAL A 231 3.58 1.59 0.51
CA VAL A 231 2.41 0.70 0.52
C VAL A 231 1.33 1.32 -0.34
N VAL A 232 0.96 0.65 -1.42
CA VAL A 232 -0.07 1.09 -2.36
C VAL A 232 -1.29 0.20 -2.20
N ILE A 233 -2.42 0.79 -1.87
CA ILE A 233 -3.67 0.07 -1.62
C ILE A 233 -4.72 0.54 -2.62
N ASP A 234 -5.12 -0.33 -3.56
CA ASP A 234 -6.26 -0.05 -4.42
C ASP A 234 -7.55 -0.54 -3.74
N GLU A 235 -8.58 0.31 -3.81
CA GLU A 235 -9.90 0.12 -3.18
C GLU A 235 -9.83 -0.21 -1.68
N PHE A 236 -9.17 0.68 -0.92
CA PHE A 236 -8.85 0.45 0.51
C PHE A 236 -10.07 0.20 1.39
N HIS A 237 -11.28 0.54 0.94
CA HIS A 237 -12.51 0.27 1.68
C HIS A 237 -13.02 -1.16 1.58
N ALA A 238 -12.54 -1.94 0.61
CA ALA A 238 -13.04 -3.29 0.39
C ALA A 238 -12.91 -4.23 1.61
N LEU A 239 -11.96 -3.95 2.50
CA LEU A 239 -11.73 -4.74 3.72
C LEU A 239 -12.40 -4.17 4.97
N ARG A 240 -12.93 -2.94 4.95
CA ARG A 240 -13.45 -2.26 6.15
C ARG A 240 -14.51 -3.09 6.88
N ASP A 241 -15.44 -3.68 6.13
CA ASP A 241 -16.56 -4.43 6.70
C ASP A 241 -16.17 -5.86 7.12
N ARG A 242 -15.04 -6.35 6.61
CA ARG A 242 -14.53 -7.70 6.90
C ARG A 242 -13.48 -7.73 8.00
N LEU A 243 -12.75 -6.61 8.20
CA LEU A 243 -11.70 -6.45 9.19
C LEU A 243 -12.00 -5.20 10.04
N PRO A 244 -12.62 -5.35 11.22
CA PRO A 244 -13.01 -4.21 12.08
C PRO A 244 -11.83 -3.29 12.43
N ASP A 245 -10.63 -3.86 12.65
CA ASP A 245 -9.45 -3.10 13.06
C ASP A 245 -8.65 -2.51 11.89
N TYR A 246 -9.07 -2.80 10.65
CA TYR A 246 -8.34 -2.41 9.44
C TYR A 246 -8.06 -0.91 9.36
N MET A 247 -9.08 -0.10 9.56
CA MET A 247 -8.95 1.35 9.49
C MET A 247 -8.05 1.91 10.61
N GLN A 248 -8.10 1.33 11.80
CA GLN A 248 -7.24 1.71 12.92
C GLN A 248 -5.77 1.38 12.61
N ARG A 249 -5.50 0.23 12.00
CA ARG A 249 -4.16 -0.20 11.58
C ARG A 249 -3.58 0.74 10.51
N LEU A 250 -4.37 1.13 9.51
CA LEU A 250 -3.96 2.10 8.49
C LEU A 250 -3.70 3.49 9.08
N ASN A 251 -4.55 3.95 10.01
CA ASN A 251 -4.35 5.22 10.69
C ASN A 251 -3.04 5.24 11.50
N ARG A 252 -2.70 4.14 12.17
CA ARG A 252 -1.42 4.01 12.86
C ARG A 252 -0.24 4.10 11.88
N LEU A 253 -0.32 3.40 10.74
CA LEU A 253 0.69 3.51 9.69
C LEU A 253 0.82 4.95 9.17
N ALA A 254 -0.30 5.63 8.91
CA ALA A 254 -0.31 7.01 8.45
C ALA A 254 0.25 7.99 9.49
N SER A 255 0.05 7.77 10.78
CA SER A 255 0.55 8.67 11.83
C SER A 255 2.05 8.53 12.10
N LEU A 256 2.59 7.32 12.08
CA LEU A 256 3.97 7.01 12.42
C LEU A 256 4.89 6.87 11.20
N GLY A 257 4.34 6.48 10.04
CA GLY A 257 5.08 6.10 8.85
C GLY A 257 6.04 7.17 8.35
N ARG A 258 5.66 8.46 8.43
CA ARG A 258 6.49 9.58 7.97
C ARG A 258 7.89 9.57 8.61
N SER A 259 7.95 9.45 9.92
CA SER A 259 9.22 9.47 10.67
C SER A 259 10.04 8.20 10.47
N LEU A 260 9.41 7.11 10.00
CA LEU A 260 9.99 5.78 9.85
C LEU A 260 10.27 5.40 8.38
N GLY A 261 10.12 6.33 7.44
CA GLY A 261 10.35 6.09 6.01
C GLY A 261 9.34 5.12 5.38
N MET A 262 8.11 5.10 5.89
CA MET A 262 7.00 4.32 5.35
C MET A 262 5.93 5.27 4.79
N HIS A 263 5.54 5.05 3.56
CA HIS A 263 4.60 5.90 2.82
C HIS A 263 3.38 5.09 2.43
N LEU A 264 2.20 5.72 2.47
CA LEU A 264 0.93 5.10 2.13
C LEU A 264 0.30 5.83 0.96
N ILE A 265 -0.07 5.10 -0.09
CA ILE A 265 -0.89 5.59 -1.21
C ILE A 265 -2.19 4.80 -1.16
N VAL A 266 -3.27 5.42 -0.74
CA VAL A 266 -4.60 4.79 -0.67
C VAL A 266 -5.47 5.26 -1.81
N CYS A 267 -6.14 4.33 -2.47
CA CYS A 267 -6.98 4.61 -3.61
C CYS A 267 -8.43 4.21 -3.36
N THR A 268 -9.36 4.98 -3.92
CA THR A 268 -10.79 4.68 -3.87
C THR A 268 -11.51 5.16 -5.14
N GLN A 269 -12.62 4.53 -5.45
CA GLN A 269 -13.53 4.99 -6.51
C GLN A 269 -14.62 5.91 -5.95
N ASN A 270 -14.90 5.83 -4.66
CA ASN A 270 -15.90 6.67 -3.99
C ASN A 270 -15.33 7.24 -2.68
N PRO A 271 -14.85 8.49 -2.68
CA PRO A 271 -14.30 9.10 -1.47
C PRO A 271 -15.36 9.50 -0.43
N MET A 272 -16.66 9.58 -0.81
CA MET A 272 -17.70 10.13 0.07
C MET A 272 -17.89 9.34 1.36
N GLY A 273 -17.74 10.02 2.50
CA GLY A 273 -17.99 9.47 3.83
C GLY A 273 -17.06 8.32 4.23
N GLN A 274 -16.04 8.06 3.41
CA GLN A 274 -15.15 6.94 3.59
C GLN A 274 -13.83 7.34 4.26
N VAL A 275 -13.49 8.62 4.20
CA VAL A 275 -12.26 9.15 4.76
C VAL A 275 -12.51 9.75 6.12
N HIS A 276 -12.14 9.02 7.17
CA HIS A 276 -12.23 9.53 8.54
C HIS A 276 -11.34 10.75 8.75
N ALA A 277 -11.75 11.66 9.64
CA ALA A 277 -11.02 12.89 9.94
C ALA A 277 -9.56 12.62 10.35
N ASP A 278 -9.32 11.53 11.11
CA ASP A 278 -7.98 11.13 11.54
C ASP A 278 -7.06 10.75 10.37
N MET A 279 -7.62 10.09 9.35
CA MET A 279 -6.86 9.75 8.15
C MET A 279 -6.55 11.01 7.33
N LYS A 280 -7.53 11.92 7.16
CA LYS A 280 -7.33 13.22 6.48
C LYS A 280 -6.26 14.06 7.16
N ALA A 281 -6.17 14.03 8.49
CA ALA A 281 -5.16 14.78 9.23
C ALA A 281 -3.72 14.31 8.94
N ASN A 282 -3.55 13.04 8.58
CA ASN A 282 -2.24 12.44 8.28
C ASN A 282 -1.90 12.37 6.78
N ILE A 283 -2.90 12.47 5.90
CA ILE A 283 -2.73 12.45 4.44
C ILE A 283 -2.90 13.86 3.91
N SER A 284 -1.79 14.52 3.61
CA SER A 284 -1.80 15.90 3.10
C SER A 284 -1.88 15.99 1.58
N LEU A 285 -1.49 14.94 0.86
CA LEU A 285 -1.51 14.90 -0.60
C LEU A 285 -2.77 14.20 -1.10
N SER A 286 -3.60 14.90 -1.83
CA SER A 286 -4.83 14.36 -2.42
C SER A 286 -4.83 14.54 -3.94
N ILE A 287 -5.04 13.46 -4.67
CA ILE A 287 -5.16 13.47 -6.13
C ILE A 287 -6.56 13.04 -6.51
N CYS A 288 -7.28 13.91 -7.21
CA CYS A 288 -8.62 13.62 -7.68
C CYS A 288 -8.67 13.63 -9.20
N LEU A 289 -8.79 12.45 -9.79
CA LEU A 289 -9.15 12.28 -11.19
C LEU A 289 -10.66 12.54 -11.35
N ARG A 290 -11.19 12.38 -12.56
CA ARG A 290 -12.61 12.56 -12.80
C ARG A 290 -13.47 11.73 -11.82
N VAL A 291 -14.37 12.42 -11.14
CA VAL A 291 -15.42 11.84 -10.27
C VAL A 291 -16.81 12.22 -10.80
N THR A 292 -17.85 11.52 -10.34
CA THR A 292 -19.22 11.74 -10.83
C THR A 292 -19.93 12.88 -10.13
N ASP A 293 -19.56 13.17 -8.88
CA ASP A 293 -20.27 14.12 -8.03
C ASP A 293 -19.31 15.23 -7.55
N GLN A 294 -19.81 16.47 -7.56
CA GLN A 294 -19.09 17.63 -7.03
C GLN A 294 -18.77 17.49 -5.54
N MET A 295 -19.62 16.79 -4.76
CA MET A 295 -19.36 16.56 -3.35
C MET A 295 -18.15 15.64 -3.15
N GLN A 296 -17.94 14.64 -4.01
CA GLN A 296 -16.75 13.78 -4.00
C GLN A 296 -15.46 14.58 -4.24
N SER A 297 -15.51 15.49 -5.20
CA SER A 297 -14.40 16.40 -5.49
C SER A 297 -14.10 17.33 -4.32
N ASN A 298 -15.15 17.99 -3.78
CA ASN A 298 -15.00 18.88 -2.63
C ASN A 298 -14.45 18.17 -1.38
N GLU A 299 -14.89 16.94 -1.13
CA GLU A 299 -14.42 16.19 0.03
C GLU A 299 -12.92 15.91 -0.04
N LEU A 300 -12.38 15.67 -1.24
CA LEU A 300 -10.99 15.26 -1.42
C LEU A 300 -10.03 16.44 -1.62
N ILE A 301 -10.40 17.40 -2.50
CA ILE A 301 -9.52 18.50 -2.92
C ILE A 301 -10.05 19.89 -2.57
N GLY A 302 -11.20 19.98 -1.87
CA GLY A 302 -11.79 21.24 -1.43
C GLY A 302 -12.44 22.07 -2.55
N THR A 303 -12.49 21.57 -3.79
CA THR A 303 -13.12 22.24 -4.94
C THR A 303 -14.00 21.28 -5.74
N LYS A 304 -14.90 21.80 -6.59
CA LYS A 304 -15.77 21.01 -7.46
C LYS A 304 -15.08 20.53 -8.75
N ASP A 305 -13.85 20.94 -9.00
CA ASP A 305 -13.20 20.93 -10.30
C ASP A 305 -12.99 19.52 -10.89
N ALA A 306 -12.70 18.53 -10.05
CA ALA A 306 -12.50 17.15 -10.52
C ALA A 306 -13.79 16.51 -11.08
N ALA A 307 -14.97 16.98 -10.64
CA ALA A 307 -16.25 16.54 -11.22
C ALA A 307 -16.53 17.17 -12.59
N LEU A 308 -15.82 18.22 -12.93
CA LEU A 308 -15.94 18.94 -14.21
C LEU A 308 -14.93 18.48 -15.26
N ILE A 309 -14.05 17.53 -14.93
CA ILE A 309 -13.12 16.93 -15.90
C ILE A 309 -13.93 16.18 -16.97
N PRO A 310 -13.79 16.54 -18.27
CA PRO A 310 -14.51 15.84 -19.32
C PRO A 310 -14.05 14.38 -19.48
N PRO A 311 -14.95 13.46 -19.83
CA PRO A 311 -14.61 12.05 -20.06
C PRO A 311 -13.57 11.80 -21.15
N ALA A 312 -13.40 12.76 -22.06
CA ALA A 312 -12.41 12.70 -23.15
C ALA A 312 -10.96 12.80 -22.69
N PHE A 313 -10.71 13.17 -21.43
CA PHE A 313 -9.36 13.34 -20.88
C PHE A 313 -9.07 12.33 -19.76
N PRO A 314 -8.93 11.02 -20.04
CA PRO A 314 -8.47 10.08 -19.04
C PRO A 314 -7.05 10.46 -18.59
N GLY A 315 -6.77 10.33 -17.29
CA GLY A 315 -5.51 10.75 -16.69
C GLY A 315 -5.43 12.24 -16.34
N ALA A 316 -6.45 13.05 -16.67
CA ALA A 316 -6.58 14.41 -16.15
C ALA A 316 -6.96 14.35 -14.66
N ALA A 317 -6.30 15.17 -13.86
CA ALA A 317 -6.46 15.16 -12.41
C ALA A 317 -6.16 16.53 -11.79
N TYR A 318 -6.64 16.71 -10.58
CA TYR A 318 -6.25 17.80 -9.69
C TYR A 318 -5.48 17.24 -8.50
N CYS A 319 -4.35 17.85 -8.19
CA CYS A 319 -3.55 17.51 -7.01
C CYS A 319 -3.66 18.64 -5.98
N HIS A 320 -4.07 18.31 -4.76
CA HIS A 320 -4.10 19.22 -3.62
C HIS A 320 -3.00 18.80 -2.62
N ASP A 321 -2.08 19.73 -2.30
CA ASP A 321 -0.93 19.52 -1.43
C ASP A 321 -1.12 20.03 0.01
N GLY A 322 -2.36 20.35 0.38
CA GLY A 322 -2.71 20.97 1.66
C GLY A 322 -2.75 22.50 1.61
N GLN A 323 -2.23 23.13 0.56
CA GLN A 323 -2.21 24.60 0.38
C GLN A 323 -2.88 25.04 -0.92
N ARG A 324 -2.58 24.37 -2.01
CA ARG A 324 -3.05 24.72 -3.36
C ARG A 324 -3.51 23.48 -4.12
N THR A 325 -4.41 23.72 -5.06
CA THR A 325 -4.88 22.71 -6.02
C THR A 325 -4.27 23.01 -7.39
N VAL A 326 -3.59 22.02 -7.98
CA VAL A 326 -2.90 22.14 -9.26
C VAL A 326 -3.48 21.14 -10.23
N PRO A 327 -3.98 21.57 -11.42
CA PRO A 327 -4.37 20.66 -12.48
C PRO A 327 -3.15 20.05 -13.16
N PHE A 328 -3.25 18.79 -13.52
CA PHE A 328 -2.22 18.11 -14.30
C PHE A 328 -2.81 16.95 -15.10
N ARG A 329 -2.09 16.52 -16.11
CA ARG A 329 -2.40 15.34 -16.92
C ARG A 329 -1.31 14.30 -16.72
N CYS A 330 -1.66 13.09 -16.26
CA CYS A 330 -0.67 12.04 -16.02
C CYS A 330 -0.10 11.50 -17.34
N SER A 331 1.15 11.07 -17.31
CA SER A 331 1.75 10.29 -18.38
C SER A 331 1.28 8.84 -18.31
N ALA A 332 1.25 8.16 -19.45
CA ALA A 332 0.94 6.74 -19.53
C ALA A 332 2.17 5.94 -19.97
N VAL A 333 2.37 4.78 -19.34
CA VAL A 333 3.41 3.82 -19.73
C VAL A 333 2.90 3.02 -20.93
N HIS A 334 3.60 3.07 -22.06
CA HIS A 334 3.18 2.35 -23.27
C HIS A 334 3.55 0.87 -23.23
N ASP A 335 4.78 0.57 -22.83
CA ASP A 335 5.30 -0.80 -22.77
C ASP A 335 5.85 -1.09 -21.36
N ILE A 336 4.93 -1.48 -20.48
CA ILE A 336 5.25 -1.77 -19.09
C ILE A 336 6.17 -3.00 -18.95
N ASP A 337 6.03 -4.00 -19.85
CA ASP A 337 6.82 -5.24 -19.79
C ASP A 337 8.28 -4.98 -20.14
N SER A 338 8.53 -4.20 -21.20
CA SER A 338 9.89 -3.77 -21.57
C SER A 338 10.54 -2.93 -20.48
N LEU A 339 9.78 -2.04 -19.85
CA LEU A 339 10.31 -1.18 -18.80
C LEU A 339 10.63 -1.98 -17.53
N VAL A 340 9.76 -2.91 -17.11
CA VAL A 340 10.01 -3.85 -16.01
C VAL A 340 11.26 -4.70 -16.31
N HIS A 341 11.41 -5.19 -17.53
CA HIS A 341 12.60 -5.93 -17.95
C HIS A 341 13.87 -5.09 -17.85
N ALA A 342 13.83 -3.83 -18.29
CA ALA A 342 14.95 -2.91 -18.19
C ALA A 342 15.35 -2.62 -16.74
N ILE A 343 14.37 -2.45 -15.84
CA ILE A 343 14.61 -2.25 -14.39
C ILE A 343 15.25 -3.49 -13.77
N ASN A 344 14.77 -4.70 -14.11
CA ASN A 344 15.37 -5.95 -13.63
C ASN A 344 16.81 -6.11 -14.14
N THR A 345 17.07 -5.76 -15.40
CA THR A 345 18.42 -5.77 -15.98
C THR A 345 19.34 -4.78 -15.26
N ALA A 346 18.84 -3.58 -14.95
CA ALA A 346 19.57 -2.58 -14.18
C ALA A 346 19.91 -3.07 -12.77
N SER A 347 18.97 -3.76 -12.11
CA SER A 347 19.16 -4.37 -10.80
C SER A 347 20.24 -5.45 -10.83
N ALA A 348 20.16 -6.38 -11.79
CA ALA A 348 21.14 -7.43 -11.94
C ALA A 348 22.54 -6.88 -12.25
N PHE A 349 22.64 -5.87 -13.14
CA PHE A 349 23.90 -5.22 -13.47
C PHE A 349 24.54 -4.50 -12.27
N SER A 350 23.71 -3.88 -11.43
CA SER A 350 24.17 -3.16 -10.23
C SER A 350 24.57 -4.11 -9.09
N GLY A 351 24.43 -5.42 -9.26
CA GLY A 351 24.71 -6.42 -8.22
C GLY A 351 23.79 -6.30 -7.01
N THR A 352 22.60 -5.69 -7.18
CA THR A 352 21.63 -5.59 -6.09
C THR A 352 21.02 -6.96 -5.85
N THR A 353 21.07 -7.43 -4.59
CA THR A 353 20.34 -8.63 -4.19
C THR A 353 18.85 -8.31 -4.15
N ASN A 354 18.02 -9.22 -4.64
CA ASN A 354 16.58 -9.08 -4.48
C ASN A 354 16.24 -9.00 -3.00
N PRO A 355 15.42 -8.05 -2.57
CA PRO A 355 14.99 -7.95 -1.19
C PRO A 355 14.20 -9.20 -0.80
N SER A 356 14.31 -9.60 0.47
CA SER A 356 13.46 -10.65 1.00
C SER A 356 12.01 -10.20 1.01
N PRO A 357 11.05 -11.09 0.69
CA PRO A 357 9.63 -10.75 0.78
C PRO A 357 9.27 -10.37 2.21
N LEU A 358 8.41 -9.37 2.35
CA LEU A 358 7.93 -8.89 3.64
C LEU A 358 6.94 -9.88 4.27
N PHE A 359 6.19 -10.59 3.45
CA PHE A 359 5.27 -11.65 3.85
C PHE A 359 5.19 -12.71 2.73
N SER A 360 4.72 -13.88 3.07
CA SER A 360 4.43 -14.97 2.13
C SER A 360 2.93 -15.13 1.93
N ALA A 361 2.54 -15.82 0.87
CA ALA A 361 1.17 -16.30 0.72
C ALA A 361 0.78 -17.20 1.93
N PRO A 362 -0.51 -17.36 2.25
CA PRO A 362 -0.97 -18.28 3.26
C PRO A 362 -0.49 -19.71 2.99
N LEU A 363 -0.35 -20.50 4.05
CA LEU A 363 0.10 -21.89 3.95
C LEU A 363 -0.85 -22.67 3.04
N ALA A 364 -0.30 -23.33 2.03
CA ALA A 364 -1.07 -24.19 1.15
C ALA A 364 -1.65 -25.39 1.93
N PRO A 365 -2.82 -25.93 1.55
CA PRO A 365 -3.42 -27.11 2.20
C PRO A 365 -2.53 -28.34 2.18
N HIS A 366 -1.63 -28.44 1.22
CA HIS A 366 -0.67 -29.51 1.05
C HIS A 366 0.70 -28.95 0.73
N ALA A 367 1.71 -29.42 1.44
CA ALA A 367 3.12 -29.11 1.17
C ALA A 367 3.85 -30.39 0.76
N GLY A 368 4.57 -30.32 -0.35
CA GLY A 368 5.38 -31.44 -0.86
C GLY A 368 6.83 -31.36 -0.39
N LYS A 369 7.58 -32.35 -0.80
CA LYS A 369 9.03 -32.44 -0.50
C LYS A 369 9.79 -31.24 -1.08
N ASP A 370 9.39 -30.77 -2.25
CA ASP A 370 10.06 -29.71 -2.99
C ASP A 370 9.80 -28.31 -2.42
N ASP A 371 8.77 -28.17 -1.58
CA ASP A 371 8.44 -26.91 -0.89
C ASP A 371 9.36 -26.65 0.32
N LEU A 372 10.11 -27.68 0.77
CA LEU A 372 11.00 -27.57 1.90
C LEU A 372 12.41 -27.17 1.46
N THR A 373 12.94 -26.11 2.04
CA THR A 373 14.32 -25.67 1.78
C THR A 373 15.32 -26.73 2.26
N ALA A 374 16.28 -27.07 1.40
CA ALA A 374 17.35 -27.98 1.79
C ALA A 374 18.22 -27.37 2.92
N PRO A 375 18.69 -28.18 3.87
CA PRO A 375 19.60 -27.71 4.91
C PRO A 375 20.95 -27.29 4.30
N GLN A 376 21.65 -26.39 4.97
CA GLN A 376 23.03 -26.08 4.60
C GLN A 376 23.88 -27.36 4.73
N ARG A 377 24.86 -27.50 3.83
CA ARG A 377 25.66 -28.73 3.69
C ARG A 377 26.35 -29.19 4.98
N GLU A 378 26.64 -28.26 5.88
CA GLU A 378 27.26 -28.53 7.19
C GLU A 378 26.27 -28.93 8.28
N ALA A 379 24.99 -28.56 8.11
CA ALA A 379 23.91 -28.82 9.08
C ALA A 379 23.08 -30.04 8.67
N TRP A 380 23.70 -31.13 8.25
CA TRP A 380 23.04 -32.38 7.80
C TRP A 380 22.08 -32.99 8.84
N HIS A 381 22.31 -32.73 10.13
CA HIS A 381 21.48 -33.16 11.25
C HIS A 381 20.20 -32.35 11.43
N HIS A 382 20.08 -31.22 10.75
CA HIS A 382 18.85 -30.45 10.66
C HIS A 382 17.98 -30.98 9.53
N VAL A 383 17.03 -31.85 9.88
CA VAL A 383 16.14 -32.49 8.89
C VAL A 383 14.95 -31.62 8.62
N PRO A 384 14.75 -31.13 7.38
CA PRO A 384 13.54 -30.37 7.03
C PRO A 384 12.33 -31.32 7.03
N PHE A 385 11.32 -31.02 7.85
CA PHE A 385 10.19 -31.94 8.02
C PHE A 385 8.82 -31.32 7.82
N ALA A 386 8.71 -29.98 7.90
CA ALA A 386 7.44 -29.28 7.78
C ALA A 386 7.67 -27.83 7.33
N LEU A 387 6.59 -27.16 6.94
CA LEU A 387 6.54 -25.70 6.86
C LEU A 387 6.03 -25.16 8.19
N SER A 388 6.68 -24.12 8.69
CA SER A 388 6.29 -23.33 9.85
C SER A 388 5.71 -22.00 9.39
N ASP A 389 4.59 -21.63 9.95
CA ASP A 389 3.90 -20.37 9.67
C ASP A 389 3.84 -19.52 10.94
N ASP A 390 4.47 -18.36 10.94
CA ASP A 390 4.45 -17.41 12.07
C ASP A 390 3.34 -16.34 11.93
N GLY A 391 2.47 -16.49 10.92
CA GLY A 391 1.41 -15.53 10.59
C GLY A 391 1.82 -14.41 9.64
N VAL A 392 3.10 -14.38 9.23
CA VAL A 392 3.65 -13.43 8.26
C VAL A 392 4.49 -14.16 7.21
N LEU A 393 5.46 -14.97 7.63
CA LEU A 393 6.34 -15.70 6.75
C LEU A 393 6.17 -17.22 6.94
N ILE A 394 6.32 -17.94 5.85
CA ILE A 394 6.45 -19.37 5.86
C ILE A 394 7.92 -19.72 5.75
N SER A 395 8.39 -20.55 6.67
CA SER A 395 9.75 -21.04 6.70
C SER A 395 9.77 -22.56 6.81
N THR A 396 10.89 -23.18 6.45
CA THR A 396 11.08 -24.61 6.65
C THR A 396 11.39 -24.87 8.13
N ALA A 397 10.59 -25.71 8.77
CA ALA A 397 10.88 -26.22 10.12
C ALA A 397 11.86 -27.38 10.04
N PHE A 398 12.89 -27.32 10.87
CA PHE A 398 13.93 -28.33 10.94
C PHE A 398 13.88 -29.10 12.26
N LEU A 399 14.09 -30.40 12.17
CA LEU A 399 14.24 -31.27 13.31
C LEU A 399 15.74 -31.52 13.52
N ASP A 400 16.29 -31.14 14.66
CA ASP A 400 17.67 -31.45 15.00
C ASP A 400 17.81 -32.89 15.54
N VAL A 401 18.33 -33.78 14.71
CA VAL A 401 18.59 -35.16 15.05
C VAL A 401 20.03 -35.41 15.55
N GLY A 402 20.82 -34.36 15.66
CA GLY A 402 22.21 -34.42 16.11
C GLY A 402 22.34 -34.56 17.61
N HIS A 403 21.33 -34.19 18.37
CA HIS A 403 21.36 -34.15 19.83
C HIS A 403 20.09 -34.75 20.46
N GLY A 404 20.27 -35.71 21.35
CA GLY A 404 19.18 -36.26 22.14
C GLY A 404 18.22 -37.20 21.41
N ASN A 405 17.13 -37.56 22.09
CA ASN A 405 16.06 -38.39 21.54
C ASN A 405 14.83 -37.54 21.24
N ILE A 406 14.15 -37.84 20.14
CA ILE A 406 12.98 -37.12 19.70
C ILE A 406 11.77 -38.06 19.81
N ALA A 407 10.70 -37.60 20.47
CA ALA A 407 9.44 -38.34 20.56
C ALA A 407 8.38 -37.67 19.67
N VAL A 408 7.76 -38.45 18.79
CA VAL A 408 6.63 -38.02 17.96
C VAL A 408 5.36 -38.61 18.57
N ILE A 409 4.49 -37.73 19.09
CA ILE A 409 3.26 -38.14 19.78
C ILE A 409 2.04 -37.67 18.98
N GLY A 410 1.05 -38.55 18.84
CA GLY A 410 -0.19 -38.21 18.13
C GLY A 410 -1.19 -39.35 18.17
N ALA A 411 -2.45 -39.07 17.81
CA ALA A 411 -3.50 -40.09 17.73
C ALA A 411 -3.22 -41.12 16.62
N CYS A 412 -3.95 -42.21 16.63
CA CYS A 412 -3.89 -43.20 15.55
C CYS A 412 -4.31 -42.54 14.24
N GLY A 413 -3.58 -42.79 13.14
CA GLY A 413 -3.85 -42.18 11.82
C GLY A 413 -3.39 -40.71 11.67
N SER A 414 -2.72 -40.12 12.66
CA SER A 414 -2.25 -38.73 12.61
C SER A 414 -1.02 -38.49 11.73
N GLY A 415 -0.50 -39.53 11.05
CA GLY A 415 0.64 -39.38 10.15
C GLY A 415 2.02 -39.53 10.80
N LYS A 416 2.12 -40.02 12.05
CA LYS A 416 3.41 -40.23 12.74
C LYS A 416 4.42 -41.03 11.94
N THR A 417 4.00 -42.21 11.46
CA THR A 417 4.84 -43.11 10.65
C THR A 417 5.26 -42.41 9.35
N ASN A 418 4.37 -41.65 8.70
CA ASN A 418 4.71 -40.90 7.51
C ASN A 418 5.78 -39.82 7.79
N LEU A 419 5.65 -39.10 8.91
CA LEU A 419 6.67 -38.13 9.33
C LEU A 419 8.04 -38.83 9.55
N LEU A 420 8.07 -39.95 10.26
CA LEU A 420 9.31 -40.69 10.49
C LEU A 420 9.95 -41.17 9.18
N LEU A 421 9.14 -41.67 8.24
CA LEU A 421 9.61 -42.09 6.90
C LEU A 421 10.14 -40.93 6.09
N CYS A 422 9.47 -39.77 6.11
CA CYS A 422 9.95 -38.55 5.44
C CYS A 422 11.30 -38.09 6.01
N CYS A 423 11.46 -38.07 7.34
CA CYS A 423 12.72 -37.69 7.98
C CYS A 423 13.84 -38.70 7.63
N ALA A 424 13.53 -39.99 7.65
CA ALA A 424 14.49 -41.02 7.30
C ALA A 424 14.94 -40.94 5.84
N SER A 425 14.02 -40.70 4.89
CA SER A 425 14.36 -40.50 3.48
C SER A 425 15.30 -39.31 3.28
N ARG A 426 15.06 -38.19 3.97
CA ARG A 426 15.93 -37.00 3.90
C ARG A 426 17.34 -37.27 4.45
N LEU A 427 17.42 -37.98 5.58
CA LEU A 427 18.70 -38.38 6.17
C LEU A 427 19.45 -39.34 5.28
N TYR A 428 18.73 -40.29 4.67
CA TYR A 428 19.33 -41.24 3.71
C TYR A 428 19.93 -40.49 2.49
N GLU A 429 19.20 -39.55 1.94
CA GLU A 429 19.66 -38.71 0.83
C GLU A 429 20.90 -37.87 1.19
N SER A 430 21.06 -37.49 2.45
CA SER A 430 22.23 -36.76 2.93
C SER A 430 23.53 -37.60 2.83
N GLY A 431 23.42 -38.91 2.90
CA GLY A 431 24.55 -39.83 2.88
C GLY A 431 25.51 -39.72 4.08
N ARG A 432 25.06 -39.12 5.21
CA ARG A 432 25.90 -38.76 6.35
C ARG A 432 25.71 -39.63 7.60
N CYS A 433 24.70 -40.48 7.58
CA CYS A 433 24.40 -41.37 8.71
C CYS A 433 23.84 -42.71 8.25
N THR A 434 23.93 -43.73 9.12
CA THR A 434 23.24 -45.01 8.95
C THR A 434 21.84 -44.92 9.57
N ILE A 435 20.82 -45.40 8.86
CA ILE A 435 19.43 -45.35 9.32
C ILE A 435 19.00 -46.78 9.66
N ARG A 436 18.41 -46.97 10.84
CA ARG A 436 17.80 -48.20 11.26
C ARG A 436 16.36 -48.01 11.68
N PHE A 437 15.47 -48.86 11.17
CA PHE A 437 14.08 -48.89 11.55
C PHE A 437 13.80 -50.05 12.49
N THR A 438 13.05 -49.75 13.53
CA THR A 438 12.55 -50.79 14.43
C THR A 438 11.05 -50.59 14.60
N ARG A 439 10.28 -51.62 14.33
CA ARG A 439 8.83 -51.61 14.47
C ARG A 439 8.37 -52.75 15.35
N LYS A 440 7.43 -52.51 16.22
CA LYS A 440 6.82 -53.54 17.04
C LYS A 440 5.73 -54.26 16.25
N THR A 441 5.96 -55.52 15.90
CA THR A 441 4.97 -56.39 15.25
C THR A 441 4.68 -57.58 16.18
N ASN A 442 3.40 -57.81 16.50
CA ASN A 442 2.95 -58.99 17.30
C ASN A 442 3.75 -59.24 18.59
N SER A 443 4.03 -58.17 19.37
CA SER A 443 4.80 -58.20 20.62
C SER A 443 6.32 -58.38 20.48
N GLU A 444 6.85 -58.50 19.30
CA GLU A 444 8.30 -58.56 19.04
C GLU A 444 8.78 -57.33 18.26
N TRP A 445 10.01 -56.90 18.55
CA TRP A 445 10.66 -55.80 17.78
C TRP A 445 11.39 -56.39 16.58
N THR A 446 10.99 -56.02 15.39
CA THR A 446 11.71 -56.34 14.15
C THR A 446 12.56 -55.16 13.74
N THR A 447 13.85 -55.41 13.47
CA THR A 447 14.76 -54.40 12.93
C THR A 447 14.91 -54.68 11.45
N ASP A 448 14.52 -53.69 10.64
CA ASP A 448 14.81 -53.73 9.22
C ASP A 448 16.12 -52.98 9.01
N ASP A 449 17.19 -53.74 8.72
CA ASP A 449 18.52 -53.19 8.40
C ASP A 449 18.48 -52.63 6.97
N GLY A 450 17.93 -51.43 6.83
CA GLY A 450 18.04 -50.65 5.59
C GLY A 450 19.52 -50.54 5.19
N ARG A 451 19.79 -50.65 3.90
CA ARG A 451 21.12 -50.75 3.28
C ARG A 451 22.16 -49.88 3.99
N ILE A 452 23.07 -50.50 4.69
CA ILE A 452 24.16 -49.91 5.45
C ILE A 452 25.22 -49.42 4.44
N SER A 453 25.50 -48.12 4.44
CA SER A 453 26.79 -47.64 3.92
C SER A 453 27.82 -47.81 5.03
N PRO A 454 28.88 -48.58 4.86
CA PRO A 454 29.78 -49.00 5.94
C PRO A 454 30.74 -47.90 6.43
N GLN A 455 30.56 -46.68 6.03
CA GLN A 455 31.51 -45.57 6.26
C GLN A 455 31.09 -44.51 7.30
N HIS A 456 29.94 -44.67 7.97
CA HIS A 456 29.47 -43.65 8.89
C HIS A 456 29.42 -44.10 10.35
N GLU A 457 30.11 -43.37 11.22
CA GLU A 457 30.17 -43.62 12.67
C GLU A 457 28.83 -43.35 13.41
N ARG A 458 27.87 -42.69 12.74
CA ARG A 458 26.60 -42.24 13.36
C ARG A 458 25.42 -43.04 12.85
N THR A 459 24.65 -43.60 13.78
CA THR A 459 23.44 -44.36 13.47
C THR A 459 22.23 -43.65 14.10
N ILE A 460 21.20 -43.46 13.32
CA ILE A 460 19.91 -42.90 13.77
C ILE A 460 18.87 -44.01 13.75
N TRP A 461 18.20 -44.20 14.87
CA TRP A 461 17.18 -45.21 15.04
C TRP A 461 15.80 -44.57 14.94
N PHE A 462 14.95 -45.10 14.08
CA PHE A 462 13.53 -44.78 13.98
C PHE A 462 12.75 -45.94 14.61
N VAL A 463 11.97 -45.62 15.65
CA VAL A 463 11.16 -46.58 16.39
C VAL A 463 9.69 -46.22 16.19
N ASP A 464 8.90 -47.10 15.51
CA ASP A 464 7.48 -46.86 15.20
C ASP A 464 6.58 -47.81 16.04
#